data_72d038ab3f64104b1a1e38a409672c74
#
_entry.id   72d038ab3f64104b1a1e38a409672c74
#
_cell.length_a   1.000
_cell.length_b   1.000
_cell.length_c   1.000
_cell.angle_alpha   90.00
_cell.angle_beta   90.00
_cell.angle_gamma   90.00
#
_symmetry.space_group_name_H-M   'P 1'
#
loop_
_entity.id
_entity.type
_entity.pdbx_description
1 polymer ?
#
loop_
_entity_poly.entity_id
_entity_poly.type
_entity_poly.pdbx_seq_one_letter_code
_entity_poly.pdbx_strand_id
1 'polypeptide(L)'
;IYNDDSQEREFTHKVYGYDNNPKANEIATHNVKAAGLSKEVILKIQPFQQFEQPKEKSIIITNPPYGERISTNDLLGLYQMIGERLKHAFAGNDAWILSYREECFDQIGLKPSVKVPLFNGALECEFRKYQLFDGKYKEFRTENKDRDFKPRREDTRPRRNSERVEYGERRERRNFDDKREGRGDFKNRDR
;
A
#
# COMPACT_ATOMS: atom_id res chain seq x y z
N ILE A 1 20.84 20.88 12.97
CA ILE A 1 20.05 19.65 12.78
C ILE A 1 20.73 18.45 13.43
N TYR A 2 22.05 18.29 13.31
CA TYR A 2 22.78 17.13 13.84
C TYR A 2 22.92 17.09 15.38
N ASN A 3 22.63 18.16 16.07
CA ASN A 3 22.71 18.26 17.53
C ASN A 3 21.35 18.59 18.20
N ASP A 4 20.26 18.47 17.47
CA ASP A 4 18.92 18.65 18.02
C ASP A 4 18.35 17.31 18.50
N ASP A 5 18.45 17.05 19.77
CA ASP A 5 17.95 15.88 20.48
C ASP A 5 16.60 16.13 21.17
N SER A 6 16.00 17.31 20.94
CA SER A 6 14.74 17.72 21.58
C SER A 6 13.56 16.76 21.32
N GLN A 7 13.63 15.94 20.29
CA GLN A 7 12.64 14.93 19.93
C GLN A 7 13.05 13.50 20.34
N GLU A 8 14.22 13.32 20.94
CA GLU A 8 14.62 12.01 21.43
C GLU A 8 13.70 11.54 22.56
N ARG A 9 13.29 10.28 22.46
CA ARG A 9 12.45 9.61 23.46
C ARG A 9 12.98 8.22 23.72
N GLU A 10 12.76 7.75 24.93
CA GLU A 10 13.08 6.36 25.27
C GLU A 10 12.28 5.42 24.38
N PHE A 11 12.99 4.52 23.68
CA PHE A 11 12.37 3.51 22.83
C PHE A 11 12.11 2.24 23.66
N THR A 12 10.86 2.04 24.05
CA THR A 12 10.43 0.95 24.93
C THR A 12 10.05 -0.34 24.17
N HIS A 13 10.03 -0.30 22.85
CA HIS A 13 9.67 -1.45 22.00
C HIS A 13 10.90 -2.22 21.52
N LYS A 14 10.65 -3.31 20.81
CA LYS A 14 11.67 -4.09 20.11
C LYS A 14 11.45 -4.03 18.61
N VAL A 15 12.53 -4.03 17.86
CA VAL A 15 12.54 -4.21 16.42
C VAL A 15 13.01 -5.63 16.12
N TYR A 16 12.22 -6.37 15.37
CA TYR A 16 12.55 -7.74 14.94
C TYR A 16 12.85 -7.74 13.46
N GLY A 17 14.06 -8.11 13.08
CA GLY A 17 14.48 -8.24 11.68
C GLY A 17 14.71 -9.71 11.31
N TYR A 18 14.13 -10.10 10.17
CA TYR A 18 14.22 -11.47 9.67
C TYR A 18 14.65 -11.44 8.20
N ASP A 19 15.61 -12.26 7.87
CA ASP A 19 16.03 -12.53 6.50
C ASP A 19 16.39 -14.01 6.36
N ASN A 20 16.18 -14.60 5.20
CA ASN A 20 16.57 -15.97 4.91
C ASN A 20 18.02 -16.09 4.45
N ASN A 21 18.68 -14.95 4.14
CA ASN A 21 20.06 -14.90 3.69
C ASN A 21 21.01 -14.65 4.88
N PRO A 22 21.89 -15.62 5.22
CA PRO A 22 22.84 -15.48 6.33
C PRO A 22 23.77 -14.26 6.17
N LYS A 23 24.20 -13.98 4.93
CA LYS A 23 25.10 -12.85 4.64
C LYS A 23 24.43 -11.49 4.85
N ALA A 24 23.15 -11.36 4.46
CA ALA A 24 22.38 -10.17 4.73
C ALA A 24 22.21 -9.95 6.23
N ASN A 25 21.92 -11.00 6.97
CA ASN A 25 21.78 -10.96 8.42
C ASN A 25 23.11 -10.60 9.13
N GLU A 26 24.25 -11.11 8.65
CA GLU A 26 25.56 -10.74 9.16
C GLU A 26 25.84 -9.24 8.99
N ILE A 27 25.60 -8.68 7.79
CA ILE A 27 25.76 -7.26 7.49
C ILE A 27 24.84 -6.42 8.38
N ALA A 28 23.56 -6.82 8.51
CA ALA A 28 22.60 -6.15 9.38
C ALA A 28 23.06 -6.15 10.84
N THR A 29 23.58 -7.28 11.33
CA THR A 29 24.11 -7.42 12.69
C THR A 29 25.28 -6.50 12.93
N HIS A 30 26.19 -6.36 11.96
CA HIS A 30 27.31 -5.42 12.06
C HIS A 30 26.82 -3.99 12.14
N ASN A 31 25.87 -3.61 11.29
CA ASN A 31 25.30 -2.26 11.26
C ASN A 31 24.56 -1.91 12.57
N VAL A 32 23.77 -2.84 13.10
CA VAL A 32 23.08 -2.69 14.39
C VAL A 32 24.06 -2.45 15.54
N LYS A 33 25.17 -3.23 15.56
CA LYS A 33 26.23 -3.04 16.57
C LYS A 33 26.93 -1.68 16.42
N ALA A 34 27.26 -1.29 15.18
CA ALA A 34 27.89 0.00 14.91
C ALA A 34 27.01 1.19 15.29
N ALA A 35 25.67 1.04 15.16
CA ALA A 35 24.68 2.03 15.58
C ALA A 35 24.39 2.03 17.10
N GLY A 36 24.95 1.09 17.86
CA GLY A 36 24.67 0.97 19.31
C GLY A 36 23.31 0.41 19.66
N LEU A 37 22.56 -0.17 18.70
CA LEU A 37 21.16 -0.60 18.82
C LEU A 37 20.99 -2.08 19.15
N SER A 38 22.03 -2.75 19.67
CA SER A 38 22.01 -4.21 19.92
C SER A 38 21.00 -4.64 21.00
N LYS A 39 20.53 -3.71 21.84
CA LYS A 39 19.54 -3.99 22.86
C LYS A 39 18.11 -3.90 22.33
N GLU A 40 17.88 -3.06 21.32
CA GLU A 40 16.57 -2.74 20.76
C GLU A 40 16.22 -3.61 19.56
N VAL A 41 17.22 -4.04 18.79
CA VAL A 41 17.05 -4.79 17.52
C VAL A 41 17.47 -6.25 17.68
N ILE A 42 16.56 -7.14 17.36
CA ILE A 42 16.76 -8.59 17.37
C ILE A 42 16.74 -9.10 15.94
N LEU A 43 17.85 -9.67 15.48
CA LEU A 43 17.98 -10.20 14.13
C LEU A 43 18.02 -11.74 14.16
N LYS A 44 17.31 -12.37 13.20
CA LYS A 44 17.28 -13.84 13.04
C LYS A 44 17.33 -14.23 11.58
N ILE A 45 18.00 -15.34 11.29
CA ILE A 45 17.94 -16.00 9.98
C ILE A 45 16.70 -16.89 10.00
N GLN A 46 15.66 -16.47 9.29
CA GLN A 46 14.40 -17.19 9.28
C GLN A 46 13.58 -16.82 8.03
N PRO A 47 13.07 -17.81 7.27
CA PRO A 47 12.18 -17.54 6.16
C PRO A 47 10.80 -17.06 6.66
N PHE A 48 10.12 -16.24 5.87
CA PHE A 48 8.82 -15.69 6.23
C PHE A 48 7.75 -16.75 6.51
N GLN A 49 7.85 -17.91 5.88
CA GLN A 49 6.95 -19.06 6.11
C GLN A 49 6.96 -19.54 7.57
N GLN A 50 8.08 -19.39 8.26
CA GLN A 50 8.28 -19.84 9.63
C GLN A 50 8.19 -18.71 10.65
N PHE A 51 8.02 -17.47 10.17
CA PHE A 51 7.94 -16.33 11.05
C PHE A 51 6.64 -16.36 11.87
N GLU A 52 6.79 -16.26 13.18
CA GLU A 52 5.69 -16.18 14.14
C GLU A 52 5.61 -14.73 14.68
N GLN A 53 4.38 -14.23 14.80
CA GLN A 53 4.19 -12.91 15.35
C GLN A 53 4.63 -12.81 16.81
N PRO A 54 5.21 -11.69 17.24
CA PRO A 54 5.40 -11.40 18.66
C PRO A 54 4.07 -11.42 19.42
N LYS A 55 4.12 -11.63 20.73
CA LYS A 55 2.91 -11.62 21.57
C LYS A 55 2.22 -10.24 21.62
N GLU A 56 3.01 -9.20 21.43
CA GLU A 56 2.51 -7.82 21.41
C GLU A 56 2.02 -7.44 20.02
N LYS A 57 1.03 -6.55 19.96
CA LYS A 57 0.57 -5.97 18.71
C LYS A 57 1.74 -5.28 18.02
N SER A 58 1.95 -5.64 16.75
CA SER A 58 3.13 -5.23 15.98
C SER A 58 2.75 -4.64 14.62
N ILE A 59 3.69 -3.95 14.02
CA ILE A 59 3.62 -3.52 12.62
C ILE A 59 4.60 -4.37 11.84
N ILE A 60 4.13 -5.02 10.79
CA ILE A 60 4.94 -5.80 9.88
C ILE A 60 5.28 -4.92 8.68
N ILE A 61 6.55 -4.81 8.34
CA ILE A 61 7.01 -4.08 7.16
C ILE A 61 7.86 -5.03 6.33
N THR A 62 7.54 -5.20 5.05
CA THR A 62 8.31 -6.06 4.16
C THR A 62 8.46 -5.46 2.77
N ASN A 63 9.62 -5.72 2.19
CA ASN A 63 9.98 -5.38 0.83
C ASN A 63 10.40 -6.67 0.09
N PRO A 64 9.44 -7.49 -0.35
CA PRO A 64 9.75 -8.74 -1.04
C PRO A 64 10.43 -8.48 -2.39
N PRO A 65 11.13 -9.46 -2.98
CA PRO A 65 11.72 -9.31 -4.31
C PRO A 65 10.64 -9.03 -5.37
N TYR A 66 10.99 -8.27 -6.41
CA TYR A 66 10.07 -7.82 -7.47
C TYR A 66 10.18 -8.63 -8.77
N GLY A 67 11.03 -9.65 -8.83
CA GLY A 67 11.11 -10.55 -9.97
C GLY A 67 12.31 -10.40 -10.87
N GLU A 68 13.27 -9.50 -10.60
CA GLU A 68 14.49 -9.39 -11.42
C GLU A 68 15.40 -10.62 -11.32
N ARG A 69 15.26 -11.43 -10.26
CA ARG A 69 16.10 -12.59 -9.96
C ARG A 69 15.32 -13.87 -9.66
N ILE A 70 14.00 -13.85 -9.86
CA ILE A 70 13.09 -14.95 -9.54
C ILE A 70 12.17 -15.15 -10.73
N SER A 71 11.80 -16.40 -11.06
CA SER A 71 10.82 -16.68 -12.11
C SER A 71 9.46 -16.06 -11.77
N THR A 72 8.67 -15.72 -12.78
CA THR A 72 7.35 -15.10 -12.56
C THR A 72 6.44 -15.97 -11.69
N ASN A 73 6.43 -17.30 -11.91
CA ASN A 73 5.60 -18.22 -11.14
C ASN A 73 6.03 -18.29 -9.68
N ASP A 74 7.34 -18.37 -9.40
CA ASP A 74 7.89 -18.38 -8.04
C ASP A 74 7.60 -17.06 -7.33
N LEU A 75 7.66 -15.94 -8.06
CA LEU A 75 7.32 -14.62 -7.54
C LEU A 75 5.86 -14.52 -7.10
N LEU A 76 4.93 -14.91 -7.96
CA LEU A 76 3.49 -14.89 -7.64
C LEU A 76 3.17 -15.83 -6.48
N GLY A 77 3.80 -17.03 -6.45
CA GLY A 77 3.70 -17.97 -5.34
C GLY A 77 4.23 -17.39 -4.02
N LEU A 78 5.32 -16.61 -4.06
CA LEU A 78 5.84 -15.92 -2.88
C LEU A 78 4.82 -14.92 -2.32
N TYR A 79 4.21 -14.07 -3.16
CA TYR A 79 3.21 -13.10 -2.70
C TYR A 79 1.92 -13.76 -2.22
N GLN A 80 1.50 -14.85 -2.85
CA GLN A 80 0.38 -15.66 -2.36
C GLN A 80 0.68 -16.24 -0.96
N MET A 81 1.86 -16.83 -0.76
CA MET A 81 2.29 -17.33 0.55
C MET A 81 2.32 -16.22 1.60
N ILE A 82 2.86 -15.05 1.26
CA ILE A 82 2.85 -13.89 2.18
C ILE A 82 1.41 -13.54 2.56
N GLY A 83 0.50 -13.43 1.59
CA GLY A 83 -0.90 -13.14 1.84
C GLY A 83 -1.59 -14.14 2.75
N GLU A 84 -1.38 -15.44 2.52
CA GLU A 84 -1.94 -16.51 3.36
C GLU A 84 -1.37 -16.46 4.80
N ARG A 85 -0.07 -16.22 4.94
CA ARG A 85 0.54 -16.06 6.26
C ARG A 85 -0.01 -14.86 7.01
N LEU A 86 -0.16 -13.71 6.33
CA LEU A 86 -0.72 -12.51 6.92
C LEU A 86 -2.15 -12.73 7.42
N LYS A 87 -3.00 -13.45 6.67
CA LYS A 87 -4.38 -13.75 7.06
C LYS A 87 -4.46 -14.63 8.29
N HIS A 88 -3.62 -15.67 8.36
CA HIS A 88 -3.81 -16.76 9.32
C HIS A 88 -2.88 -16.70 10.53
N ALA A 89 -1.72 -16.02 10.42
CA ALA A 89 -0.72 -16.01 11.48
C ALA A 89 -0.49 -14.64 12.11
N PHE A 90 -1.09 -13.56 11.57
CA PHE A 90 -0.80 -12.20 12.02
C PHE A 90 -2.05 -11.36 12.31
N ALA A 91 -3.13 -12.02 12.69
CA ALA A 91 -4.37 -11.33 13.05
C ALA A 91 -4.13 -10.29 14.17
N GLY A 92 -4.81 -9.14 14.08
CA GLY A 92 -4.68 -8.03 15.02
C GLY A 92 -3.54 -7.05 14.73
N ASN A 93 -2.70 -7.32 13.72
CA ASN A 93 -1.58 -6.47 13.33
C ASN A 93 -1.89 -5.64 12.09
N ASP A 94 -0.99 -4.70 11.78
CA ASP A 94 -0.96 -3.99 10.51
C ASP A 94 0.25 -4.49 9.70
N ALA A 95 0.06 -4.79 8.41
CA ALA A 95 1.14 -5.16 7.51
C ALA A 95 1.31 -4.13 6.41
N TRP A 96 2.56 -3.78 6.11
CA TRP A 96 2.92 -2.88 5.04
C TRP A 96 3.83 -3.61 4.04
N ILE A 97 3.45 -3.60 2.77
CA ILE A 97 4.17 -4.28 1.69
C ILE A 97 4.53 -3.27 0.62
N LEU A 98 5.81 -3.23 0.24
CA LEU A 98 6.31 -2.45 -0.87
C LEU A 98 6.41 -3.33 -2.12
N SER A 99 5.88 -2.87 -3.24
CA SER A 99 6.07 -3.48 -4.56
C SER A 99 5.75 -2.46 -5.65
N TYR A 100 6.21 -2.70 -6.89
CA TYR A 100 5.81 -1.92 -8.06
C TYR A 100 4.87 -2.71 -8.99
N ARG A 101 4.69 -4.01 -8.75
CA ARG A 101 3.93 -4.91 -9.63
C ARG A 101 2.54 -5.15 -9.07
N GLU A 102 1.52 -4.71 -9.83
CA GLU A 102 0.11 -4.88 -9.42
C GLU A 102 -0.27 -6.36 -9.32
N GLU A 103 0.22 -7.20 -10.24
CA GLU A 103 -0.02 -8.64 -10.22
C GLU A 103 0.49 -9.33 -8.96
N CYS A 104 1.55 -8.81 -8.34
CA CYS A 104 2.06 -9.29 -7.06
C CYS A 104 1.10 -8.94 -5.92
N PHE A 105 0.58 -7.72 -5.91
CA PHE A 105 -0.40 -7.30 -4.91
C PHE A 105 -1.71 -8.07 -5.01
N ASP A 106 -2.14 -8.45 -6.22
CA ASP A 106 -3.34 -9.27 -6.43
C ASP A 106 -3.21 -10.64 -5.75
N GLN A 107 -1.99 -11.21 -5.71
CA GLN A 107 -1.73 -12.50 -5.05
C GLN A 107 -1.83 -12.43 -3.52
N ILE A 108 -1.67 -11.26 -2.89
CA ILE A 108 -1.86 -11.10 -1.44
C ILE A 108 -3.28 -11.49 -1.02
N GLY A 109 -4.27 -11.26 -1.91
CA GLY A 109 -5.66 -11.62 -1.66
C GLY A 109 -6.29 -10.91 -0.47
N LEU A 110 -5.76 -9.74 -0.09
CA LEU A 110 -6.29 -8.83 0.94
C LEU A 110 -6.56 -7.46 0.31
N LYS A 111 -7.56 -6.76 0.81
CA LYS A 111 -7.84 -5.39 0.38
C LYS A 111 -6.98 -4.40 1.18
N PRO A 112 -6.16 -3.56 0.52
CA PRO A 112 -5.37 -2.55 1.21
C PRO A 112 -6.29 -1.47 1.80
N SER A 113 -5.95 -1.01 3.00
CA SER A 113 -6.61 0.12 3.67
C SER A 113 -5.99 1.46 3.30
N VAL A 114 -4.70 1.47 2.95
CA VAL A 114 -3.94 2.65 2.52
C VAL A 114 -3.02 2.25 1.37
N LYS A 115 -2.85 3.15 0.40
CA LYS A 115 -1.86 3.06 -0.67
C LYS A 115 -1.05 4.35 -0.68
N VAL A 116 0.27 4.24 -0.63
CA VAL A 116 1.19 5.37 -0.67
C VAL A 116 2.13 5.18 -1.85
N PRO A 117 2.12 6.07 -2.86
CA PRO A 117 3.08 6.01 -3.94
C PRO A 117 4.47 6.39 -3.42
N LEU A 118 5.48 5.63 -3.79
CA LEU A 118 6.88 5.83 -3.42
C LEU A 118 7.78 5.54 -4.62
N PHE A 119 9.00 6.09 -4.58
CA PHE A 119 10.05 5.72 -5.51
C PHE A 119 11.11 4.87 -4.81
N ASN A 120 11.44 3.73 -5.39
CA ASN A 120 12.60 2.94 -4.99
C ASN A 120 13.67 3.04 -6.10
N GLY A 121 14.56 4.01 -5.94
CA GLY A 121 15.43 4.44 -7.04
C GLY A 121 14.60 5.04 -8.18
N ALA A 122 14.69 4.45 -9.38
CA ALA A 122 13.92 4.86 -10.55
C ALA A 122 12.55 4.16 -10.68
N LEU A 123 12.27 3.17 -9.83
CA LEU A 123 11.03 2.42 -9.87
C LEU A 123 9.93 3.14 -9.09
N GLU A 124 8.82 3.41 -9.77
CA GLU A 124 7.60 3.86 -9.11
C GLU A 124 6.93 2.66 -8.44
N CYS A 125 6.83 2.71 -7.12
CA CYS A 125 6.31 1.65 -6.27
C CYS A 125 5.07 2.12 -5.52
N GLU A 126 4.31 1.18 -5.00
CA GLU A 126 3.28 1.44 -4.00
C GLU A 126 3.64 0.77 -2.67
N PHE A 127 3.46 1.48 -1.57
CA PHE A 127 3.54 0.97 -0.22
C PHE A 127 2.13 0.79 0.31
N ARG A 128 1.66 -0.46 0.41
CA ARG A 128 0.27 -0.79 0.74
C ARG A 128 0.15 -1.27 2.16
N LYS A 129 -0.79 -0.68 2.89
CA LYS A 129 -1.18 -1.11 4.24
C LYS A 129 -2.33 -2.11 4.19
N TYR A 130 -2.21 -3.19 4.93
CA TYR A 130 -3.24 -4.19 5.17
C TYR A 130 -3.53 -4.27 6.65
N GLN A 131 -4.78 -4.06 7.06
CA GLN A 131 -5.25 -4.30 8.41
C GLN A 131 -5.63 -5.77 8.54
N LEU A 132 -4.99 -6.47 9.47
CA LEU A 132 -5.17 -7.90 9.68
C LEU A 132 -6.12 -8.11 10.86
N PHE A 133 -7.23 -8.76 10.62
CA PHE A 133 -8.25 -9.03 11.63
C PHE A 133 -8.70 -10.49 11.55
N ASP A 134 -9.20 -11.00 12.66
CA ASP A 134 -9.83 -12.30 12.69
C ASP A 134 -11.27 -12.19 12.13
N GLY A 135 -11.64 -13.09 11.20
CA GLY A 135 -12.99 -13.13 10.64
C GLY A 135 -13.14 -12.43 9.29
N LYS A 136 -14.40 -12.17 8.90
CA LYS A 136 -14.76 -11.57 7.61
C LYS A 136 -14.67 -10.05 7.67
N TYR A 137 -14.14 -9.42 6.62
CA TYR A 137 -14.03 -7.97 6.51
C TYR A 137 -15.36 -7.20 6.78
N LYS A 138 -16.50 -7.81 6.45
CA LYS A 138 -17.80 -7.20 6.70
C LYS A 138 -18.10 -7.06 8.20
N GLU A 139 -17.76 -8.06 9.00
CA GLU A 139 -17.93 -8.08 10.45
C GLU A 139 -17.04 -7.05 11.11
N PHE A 140 -15.76 -7.03 10.75
CA PHE A 140 -14.79 -6.05 11.23
C PHE A 140 -15.21 -4.60 10.96
N ARG A 141 -15.74 -4.31 9.76
CA ARG A 141 -16.21 -2.96 9.41
C ARG A 141 -17.45 -2.54 10.20
N THR A 142 -18.29 -3.47 10.58
CA THR A 142 -19.50 -3.19 11.37
C THR A 142 -19.13 -2.84 12.81
N GLU A 143 -18.22 -3.58 13.42
CA GLU A 143 -17.74 -3.34 14.80
C GLU A 143 -16.92 -2.03 14.94
N ASN A 144 -16.26 -1.57 13.88
CA ASN A 144 -15.46 -0.35 13.92
C ASN A 144 -16.20 0.90 13.40
N LYS A 145 -17.42 0.79 12.87
CA LYS A 145 -18.21 1.96 12.47
C LYS A 145 -18.48 2.94 13.60
N ASP A 146 -18.60 2.44 14.82
CA ASP A 146 -18.91 3.26 15.98
C ASP A 146 -17.65 4.00 16.56
N ARG A 147 -16.44 3.60 16.15
CA ARG A 147 -15.19 4.23 16.60
C ARG A 147 -14.77 5.43 15.73
N ASP A 148 -15.22 5.50 14.49
CA ASP A 148 -14.86 6.56 13.53
C ASP A 148 -15.92 7.65 13.38
N PHE A 149 -16.99 7.63 14.19
CA PHE A 149 -18.00 8.67 14.19
C PHE A 149 -17.45 9.92 14.91
N LYS A 150 -16.58 10.68 14.23
CA LYS A 150 -16.38 12.09 14.54
C LYS A 150 -17.63 12.82 14.05
N PRO A 151 -18.39 13.49 14.94
CA PRO A 151 -19.54 14.26 14.49
C PRO A 151 -19.05 15.29 13.46
N ARG A 152 -19.66 15.27 12.30
CA ARG A 152 -19.46 16.29 11.27
C ARG A 152 -19.70 17.62 11.95
N ARG A 153 -18.68 18.48 12.01
CA ARG A 153 -18.85 19.86 12.47
C ARG A 153 -19.96 20.45 11.62
N GLU A 154 -21.05 20.85 12.25
CA GLU A 154 -22.12 21.59 11.58
C GLU A 154 -21.49 22.81 10.92
N ASP A 155 -21.59 22.84 9.58
CA ASP A 155 -21.15 23.97 8.77
C ASP A 155 -22.15 25.11 9.02
N THR A 156 -21.87 25.94 10.00
CA THR A 156 -22.67 27.12 10.37
C THR A 156 -22.50 28.27 9.38
N ARG A 157 -22.26 27.99 8.09
CA ARG A 157 -22.29 29.02 7.05
C ARG A 157 -23.75 29.37 6.72
N PRO A 158 -24.17 30.63 6.81
CA PRO A 158 -25.52 31.02 6.45
C PRO A 158 -25.75 30.71 4.98
N ARG A 159 -26.81 29.97 4.69
CA ARG A 159 -27.27 29.73 3.32
C ARG A 159 -27.59 31.10 2.68
N ARG A 160 -26.78 31.49 1.72
CA ARG A 160 -27.10 32.65 0.84
C ARG A 160 -28.35 32.28 0.07
N ASN A 161 -29.43 32.98 0.36
CA ASN A 161 -30.67 33.00 -0.45
C ASN A 161 -30.30 33.42 -1.87
N SER A 162 -30.30 32.52 -2.81
CA SER A 162 -30.25 32.86 -4.23
C SER A 162 -31.68 33.08 -4.68
N GLU A 163 -32.08 34.34 -4.75
CA GLU A 163 -33.26 34.76 -5.48
C GLU A 163 -33.11 34.30 -6.93
N ARG A 164 -34.09 33.53 -7.36
CA ARG A 164 -34.20 32.96 -8.70
C ARG A 164 -34.69 34.09 -9.63
N VAL A 165 -33.75 34.68 -10.34
CA VAL A 165 -34.10 35.58 -11.45
C VAL A 165 -34.41 34.72 -12.66
N GLU A 166 -35.69 34.69 -13.07
CA GLU A 166 -36.14 34.15 -14.34
C GLU A 166 -35.63 35.06 -15.47
N TYR A 167 -34.74 34.56 -16.30
CA TYR A 167 -34.52 35.11 -17.63
C TYR A 167 -34.87 34.01 -18.64
N GLY A 168 -36.08 34.22 -19.21
CA GLY A 168 -36.46 33.54 -20.43
C GLY A 168 -35.74 34.17 -21.61
N GLU A 169 -35.08 33.35 -22.39
CA GLU A 169 -34.94 33.61 -23.83
C GLU A 169 -34.53 32.33 -24.56
N ARG A 170 -35.33 32.05 -25.56
CA ARG A 170 -35.19 31.02 -26.59
C ARG A 170 -33.84 31.13 -27.28
N ARG A 171 -33.09 30.04 -27.42
CA ARG A 171 -32.13 29.88 -28.51
C ARG A 171 -32.40 28.58 -29.28
N GLU A 172 -32.59 28.81 -30.57
CA GLU A 172 -32.90 27.88 -31.64
C GLU A 172 -31.88 26.73 -31.77
N ARG A 173 -32.41 25.57 -32.02
CA ARG A 173 -31.67 24.42 -32.46
C ARG A 173 -31.18 24.63 -33.87
N ARG A 174 -29.89 24.67 -34.14
CA ARG A 174 -29.29 24.46 -35.45
C ARG A 174 -28.92 23.02 -35.61
N ASN A 175 -29.67 22.36 -36.45
CA ASN A 175 -29.31 21.11 -37.10
C ASN A 175 -28.05 21.32 -37.94
N PHE A 176 -27.08 20.44 -37.79
CA PHE A 176 -26.03 20.26 -38.77
C PHE A 176 -26.10 18.81 -39.23
N ASP A 177 -26.85 18.64 -40.31
CA ASP A 177 -26.81 17.45 -41.14
C ASP A 177 -25.67 17.58 -42.15
N ASP A 178 -25.03 16.46 -42.34
CA ASP A 178 -24.49 15.93 -43.60
C ASP A 178 -23.30 16.61 -44.30
N LYS A 179 -22.26 15.78 -44.43
CA LYS A 179 -21.71 15.35 -45.73
C LYS A 179 -20.62 14.30 -45.54
N ARG A 180 -21.00 13.07 -45.91
CA ARG A 180 -20.07 12.05 -46.41
C ARG A 180 -19.66 12.43 -47.83
N GLU A 181 -18.39 12.22 -48.14
CA GLU A 181 -17.80 11.78 -49.40
C GLU A 181 -16.29 12.05 -49.28
N GLY A 182 -15.44 11.08 -49.50
CA GLY A 182 -14.82 10.62 -50.66
C GLY A 182 -13.67 9.66 -50.39
N ARG A 183 -13.70 8.61 -51.14
CA ARG A 183 -12.74 7.54 -51.36
C ARG A 183 -11.31 8.03 -51.65
N GLY A 184 -10.33 7.20 -51.25
CA GLY A 184 -8.95 7.28 -51.75
C GLY A 184 -8.16 6.02 -51.45
N ASP A 185 -8.26 5.03 -52.30
CA ASP A 185 -7.35 3.90 -52.44
C ASP A 185 -5.91 4.37 -52.65
N PHE A 186 -4.96 3.80 -51.97
CA PHE A 186 -3.61 3.70 -52.49
C PHE A 186 -3.00 2.32 -52.16
N LYS A 187 -2.80 1.62 -53.29
CA LYS A 187 -2.09 0.35 -53.44
C LYS A 187 -0.60 0.47 -53.15
N ASN A 188 -0.07 -0.62 -52.62
CA ASN A 188 1.24 -1.27 -52.86
C ASN A 188 2.38 -0.44 -53.44
N ARG A 189 3.53 -0.53 -52.79
CA ARG A 189 4.78 -0.92 -53.47
C ARG A 189 5.86 -1.38 -52.48
N ASP A 190 6.35 -2.59 -52.83
CA ASP A 190 7.58 -3.24 -52.40
C ASP A 190 8.83 -2.34 -52.35
N ARG A 191 9.63 -2.52 -51.31
CA ARG A 191 11.04 -2.95 -51.43
C ARG A 191 11.58 -3.27 -50.03
#